data_aa126e04e6082c45f2caac6af69148ba
#
_entry.id   aa126e04e6082c45f2caac6af69148ba
#
_cell.length_a   1.000
_cell.length_b   1.000
_cell.length_c   1.000
_cell.angle_alpha   90.00
_cell.angle_beta   90.00
_cell.angle_gamma   90.00
#
_symmetry.space_group_name_H-M   'P 1'
#
loop_
_entity.id
_entity.type
_entity.pdbx_description
1 polymer ?
#
loop_
_entity_poly.entity_id
_entity_poly.type
_entity_poly.pdbx_seq_one_letter_code
_entity_poly.pdbx_strand_id
1 'polypeptide(L)'
;MKKSVPWNLIIPKLKQEISADEERQLETWLRSSNNEALFKELQLLWEKIQANVENYTPNTEYYWNELVNRMHASEPKQTEKPAKKRFELKRIYRYAVAACIAVAIGCSFYIGFLNGQPEAMPQLYSNLSGKSKVLLPDGSEVWMHTETSLQYGSQMNKDERIVNVTGEAYFDVAHDADKPFIVQTEGMRIVVHGTKFNVDAFPGSENTLVSLVEGSVSLETETENRFLKPGETATFNRKTLTLKVEKDDVHFASSWANTQLVFRNRSLGDICKLLSKWYRIKTVSYTHLTLPTT
;
A
#
# COMPACT_ATOMS: atom_id res chain seq x y z
N MET A 1 -3.54 -20.07 9.08
CA MET A 1 -2.52 -19.15 9.61
C MET A 1 -1.18 -19.54 8.99
N LYS A 2 -0.57 -18.70 8.14
CA LYS A 2 0.81 -18.90 7.70
C LYS A 2 1.70 -18.66 8.93
N LYS A 3 2.24 -19.73 9.52
CA LYS A 3 3.25 -19.59 10.57
C LYS A 3 4.45 -18.88 9.93
N SER A 4 4.86 -17.75 10.48
CA SER A 4 6.07 -17.03 10.05
C SER A 4 7.29 -17.94 10.25
N VAL A 5 8.21 -17.90 9.32
CA VAL A 5 9.49 -18.64 9.41
C VAL A 5 10.29 -18.07 10.59
N PRO A 6 10.73 -18.88 11.56
CA PRO A 6 11.44 -18.40 12.76
C PRO A 6 12.93 -18.15 12.44
N TRP A 7 13.23 -17.04 11.78
CA TRP A 7 14.60 -16.68 11.40
C TRP A 7 15.55 -16.52 12.60
N ASN A 8 15.01 -16.12 13.74
CA ASN A 8 15.75 -16.02 15.01
C ASN A 8 16.25 -17.36 15.54
N LEU A 9 15.72 -18.50 15.08
CA LEU A 9 16.18 -19.85 15.43
C LEU A 9 17.02 -20.48 14.31
N ILE A 10 16.65 -20.23 13.07
CA ILE A 10 17.30 -20.80 11.88
C ILE A 10 18.73 -20.25 11.70
N ILE A 11 18.92 -18.95 11.83
CA ILE A 11 20.22 -18.31 11.62
C ILE A 11 21.27 -18.77 12.65
N PRO A 12 20.99 -18.80 13.97
CA PRO A 12 21.92 -19.36 14.95
C PRO A 12 22.22 -20.83 14.72
N LYS A 13 21.26 -21.64 14.27
CA LYS A 13 21.49 -23.06 13.93
C LYS A 13 22.46 -23.22 12.75
N LEU A 14 22.30 -22.42 11.69
CA LEU A 14 23.19 -22.44 10.53
C LEU A 14 24.61 -21.96 10.86
N LYS A 15 24.74 -21.05 11.83
CA LYS A 15 26.04 -20.56 12.35
C LYS A 15 26.67 -21.46 13.41
N GLN A 16 25.98 -22.50 13.86
CA GLN A 16 26.37 -23.36 14.98
C GLN A 16 26.48 -22.63 16.34
N GLU A 17 25.73 -21.57 16.52
CA GLU A 17 25.70 -20.71 17.72
C GLU A 17 24.38 -20.86 18.52
N ILE A 18 23.57 -21.90 18.22
CA ILE A 18 22.26 -22.09 18.83
C ILE A 18 22.35 -22.61 20.27
N SER A 19 21.52 -22.09 21.17
CA SER A 19 21.39 -22.58 22.54
C SER A 19 20.52 -23.84 22.63
N ALA A 20 20.63 -24.60 23.72
CA ALA A 20 19.88 -25.84 23.91
C ALA A 20 18.35 -25.63 23.97
N ASP A 21 17.89 -24.48 24.46
CA ASP A 21 16.46 -24.15 24.52
C ASP A 21 15.91 -23.72 23.16
N GLU A 22 16.68 -22.98 22.40
CA GLU A 22 16.33 -22.58 21.02
C GLU A 22 16.32 -23.80 20.09
N GLU A 23 17.21 -24.74 20.29
CA GLU A 23 17.26 -25.98 19.51
C GLU A 23 15.99 -26.80 19.70
N ARG A 24 15.47 -26.95 20.93
CA ARG A 24 14.19 -27.63 21.19
C ARG A 24 13.01 -26.92 20.51
N GLN A 25 13.02 -25.59 20.48
CA GLN A 25 12.00 -24.83 19.79
C GLN A 25 12.07 -25.03 18.27
N LEU A 26 13.28 -25.06 17.72
CA LEU A 26 13.51 -25.31 16.30
C LEU A 26 13.07 -26.73 15.92
N GLU A 27 13.38 -27.75 16.71
CA GLU A 27 12.92 -29.13 16.49
C GLU A 27 11.41 -29.24 16.46
N THR A 28 10.72 -28.50 17.33
CA THR A 28 9.24 -28.46 17.34
C THR A 28 8.69 -27.87 16.04
N TRP A 29 9.35 -26.86 15.47
CA TRP A 29 8.98 -26.28 14.19
C TRP A 29 9.30 -27.21 13.02
N LEU A 30 10.41 -27.95 13.08
CA LEU A 30 10.86 -28.91 12.06
C LEU A 30 9.98 -30.18 11.97
N ARG A 31 9.12 -30.46 12.93
CA ARG A 31 8.21 -31.64 12.87
C ARG A 31 7.23 -31.62 11.68
N SER A 32 7.06 -30.50 11.03
CA SER A 32 6.29 -30.39 9.79
C SER A 32 7.20 -30.70 8.59
N SER A 33 6.81 -31.66 7.76
CA SER A 33 7.58 -32.07 6.56
C SER A 33 7.93 -30.91 5.61
N ASN A 34 7.06 -29.91 5.53
CA ASN A 34 7.26 -28.72 4.70
C ASN A 34 8.34 -27.80 5.28
N ASN A 35 8.44 -27.70 6.60
CA ASN A 35 9.43 -26.89 7.29
C ASN A 35 10.80 -27.56 7.28
N GLU A 36 10.82 -28.91 7.38
CA GLU A 36 12.05 -29.69 7.26
C GLU A 36 12.67 -29.58 5.85
N ALA A 37 11.83 -29.65 4.81
CA ALA A 37 12.28 -29.46 3.43
C ALA A 37 12.87 -28.06 3.22
N LEU A 38 12.20 -27.01 3.71
CA LEU A 38 12.69 -25.63 3.65
C LEU A 38 14.02 -25.47 4.39
N PHE A 39 14.16 -26.07 5.57
CA PHE A 39 15.39 -25.97 6.36
C PHE A 39 16.57 -26.64 5.64
N LYS A 40 16.37 -27.81 5.03
CA LYS A 40 17.41 -28.50 4.20
C LYS A 40 17.86 -27.65 3.02
N GLU A 41 16.92 -26.97 2.35
CA GLU A 41 17.24 -26.06 1.24
C GLU A 41 18.08 -24.86 1.70
N LEU A 42 17.73 -24.27 2.85
CA LEU A 42 18.50 -23.18 3.45
C LEU A 42 19.89 -23.63 3.90
N GLN A 43 20.04 -24.83 4.41
CA GLN A 43 21.33 -25.40 4.80
C GLN A 43 22.24 -25.59 3.58
N LEU A 44 21.74 -26.14 2.48
CA LEU A 44 22.49 -26.26 1.23
C LEU A 44 22.95 -24.91 0.66
N LEU A 45 22.07 -23.90 0.74
CA LEU A 45 22.41 -22.52 0.34
C LEU A 45 23.52 -21.94 1.24
N TRP A 46 23.43 -22.16 2.54
CA TRP A 46 24.43 -21.70 3.51
C TRP A 46 25.81 -22.32 3.26
N GLU A 47 25.86 -23.64 3.02
CA GLU A 47 27.11 -24.37 2.67
C GLU A 47 27.73 -23.81 1.37
N LYS A 48 26.92 -23.54 0.34
CA LYS A 48 27.40 -22.91 -0.89
C LYS A 48 27.98 -21.50 -0.66
N ILE A 49 27.37 -20.72 0.21
CA ILE A 49 27.85 -19.38 0.55
C ILE A 49 29.19 -19.50 1.29
N GLN A 50 29.32 -20.39 2.28
CA GLN A 50 30.54 -20.58 3.04
C GLN A 50 31.69 -21.08 2.16
N ALA A 51 31.45 -22.07 1.29
CA ALA A 51 32.45 -22.56 0.36
C ALA A 51 33.00 -21.46 -0.59
N ASN A 52 32.17 -20.51 -0.98
CA ASN A 52 32.59 -19.36 -1.78
C ASN A 52 33.38 -18.33 -0.97
N VAL A 53 33.05 -18.14 0.32
CA VAL A 53 33.78 -17.21 1.22
C VAL A 53 35.16 -17.77 1.59
N GLU A 54 35.29 -19.07 1.85
CA GLU A 54 36.55 -19.70 2.16
C GLU A 54 37.54 -19.68 0.97
N ASN A 55 37.04 -19.69 -0.26
CA ASN A 55 37.87 -19.62 -1.47
C ASN A 55 38.20 -18.18 -1.90
N TYR A 56 37.61 -17.16 -1.24
CA TYR A 56 37.90 -15.75 -1.54
C TYR A 56 39.14 -15.29 -0.75
N THR A 57 40.32 -15.47 -1.33
CA THR A 57 41.55 -14.84 -0.86
C THR A 57 41.71 -13.50 -1.61
N PRO A 58 41.53 -12.37 -0.95
CA PRO A 58 41.78 -11.06 -1.57
C PRO A 58 43.29 -11.00 -1.90
N ASN A 59 43.62 -10.63 -3.12
CA ASN A 59 45.01 -10.44 -3.53
C ASN A 59 45.50 -9.09 -2.94
N THR A 60 45.79 -9.14 -1.61
CA THR A 60 46.20 -7.97 -0.82
C THR A 60 47.50 -7.38 -1.33
N GLU A 61 48.37 -8.21 -1.90
CA GLU A 61 49.65 -7.79 -2.43
C GLU A 61 49.51 -6.96 -3.71
N TYR A 62 48.58 -7.33 -4.58
CA TYR A 62 48.26 -6.56 -5.77
C TYR A 62 47.70 -5.17 -5.43
N TYR A 63 46.73 -5.09 -4.53
CA TYR A 63 46.13 -3.83 -4.14
C TYR A 63 47.08 -2.97 -3.30
N TRP A 64 47.94 -3.56 -2.50
CA TRP A 64 48.98 -2.85 -1.76
C TRP A 64 50.01 -2.23 -2.70
N ASN A 65 50.52 -2.98 -3.68
CA ASN A 65 51.46 -2.47 -4.66
C ASN A 65 50.85 -1.36 -5.53
N GLU A 66 49.57 -1.48 -5.90
CA GLU A 66 48.87 -0.42 -6.63
C GLU A 66 48.73 0.87 -5.78
N LEU A 67 48.45 0.73 -4.48
CA LEU A 67 48.38 1.87 -3.55
C LEU A 67 49.76 2.53 -3.40
N VAL A 68 50.81 1.74 -3.18
CA VAL A 68 52.19 2.23 -3.05
C VAL A 68 52.64 2.95 -4.32
N ASN A 69 52.35 2.40 -5.50
CA ASN A 69 52.66 3.04 -6.78
C ASN A 69 51.94 4.38 -6.96
N ARG A 70 50.68 4.47 -6.50
CA ARG A 70 49.93 5.74 -6.51
C ARG A 70 50.52 6.76 -5.51
N MET A 71 50.99 6.32 -4.37
CA MET A 71 51.64 7.18 -3.35
C MET A 71 52.98 7.72 -3.89
N HIS A 72 53.83 6.87 -4.51
CA HIS A 72 55.11 7.29 -5.12
C HIS A 72 54.93 8.15 -6.36
N ALA A 73 53.85 8.00 -7.09
CA ALA A 73 53.50 8.88 -8.23
C ALA A 73 53.14 10.31 -7.77
N SER A 74 52.93 10.51 -6.49
CA SER A 74 52.52 11.79 -5.90
C SER A 74 53.65 12.58 -5.25
N GLU A 75 54.92 12.09 -5.30
CA GLU A 75 56.05 12.89 -4.85
C GLU A 75 56.30 14.10 -5.77
N PRO A 76 56.27 15.32 -5.24
CA PRO A 76 56.52 16.50 -6.08
C PRO A 76 57.99 16.54 -6.49
N LYS A 77 58.28 16.35 -7.79
CA LYS A 77 59.59 16.70 -8.36
C LYS A 77 59.86 18.15 -8.01
N GLN A 78 60.95 18.42 -7.26
CA GLN A 78 61.48 19.75 -7.08
C GLN A 78 61.75 20.35 -8.46
N THR A 79 60.90 21.21 -8.91
CA THR A 79 61.09 21.96 -10.14
C THR A 79 61.70 23.30 -9.79
N GLU A 80 62.87 23.55 -10.43
CA GLU A 80 63.48 24.85 -10.54
C GLU A 80 62.49 25.96 -10.86
N LYS A 81 62.66 27.14 -10.27
CA LYS A 81 61.79 28.30 -10.45
C LYS A 81 61.62 28.64 -11.95
N PRO A 82 60.45 28.45 -12.54
CA PRO A 82 60.26 28.90 -13.91
C PRO A 82 59.96 30.40 -13.93
N ALA A 83 60.58 31.06 -14.94
CA ALA A 83 60.31 32.43 -15.35
C ALA A 83 58.79 32.69 -15.42
N LYS A 84 58.35 33.90 -15.02
CA LYS A 84 56.95 34.38 -15.04
C LYS A 84 56.31 34.08 -16.41
N LYS A 85 55.65 32.93 -16.55
CA LYS A 85 54.74 32.68 -17.67
C LYS A 85 53.47 33.49 -17.44
N ARG A 86 53.16 34.40 -18.38
CA ARG A 86 51.82 35.01 -18.47
C ARG A 86 50.78 33.91 -18.41
N PHE A 87 50.03 33.87 -17.33
CA PHE A 87 48.92 32.95 -17.16
C PHE A 87 47.90 33.20 -18.25
N GLU A 88 47.75 32.27 -19.18
CA GLU A 88 46.69 32.35 -20.20
C GLU A 88 45.33 32.17 -19.52
N LEU A 89 44.68 33.29 -19.23
CA LEU A 89 43.30 33.35 -18.70
C LEU A 89 42.34 32.43 -19.46
N LYS A 90 42.61 32.17 -20.73
CA LYS A 90 41.83 31.22 -21.55
C LYS A 90 41.87 29.77 -21.08
N ARG A 91 42.94 29.32 -20.43
CA ARG A 91 43.00 27.96 -19.87
C ARG A 91 42.18 27.83 -18.60
N ILE A 92 42.29 28.81 -17.72
CA ILE A 92 41.51 28.83 -16.46
C ILE A 92 40.01 28.88 -16.78
N TYR A 93 39.59 29.67 -17.77
CA TYR A 93 38.20 29.75 -18.19
C TYR A 93 37.65 28.39 -18.70
N ARG A 94 38.47 27.62 -19.45
CA ARG A 94 38.08 26.27 -19.91
C ARG A 94 37.85 25.27 -18.73
N TYR A 95 38.71 25.32 -17.74
CA TYR A 95 38.55 24.46 -16.54
C TYR A 95 37.38 24.93 -15.67
N ALA A 96 37.16 26.23 -15.54
CA ALA A 96 36.01 26.78 -14.83
C ALA A 96 34.68 26.36 -15.48
N VAL A 97 34.60 26.45 -16.82
CA VAL A 97 33.41 25.99 -17.57
C VAL A 97 33.19 24.47 -17.39
N ALA A 98 34.26 23.66 -17.50
CA ALA A 98 34.15 22.20 -17.27
C ALA A 98 33.72 21.87 -15.85
N ALA A 99 34.22 22.59 -14.83
CA ALA A 99 33.77 22.41 -13.44
C ALA A 99 32.30 22.80 -13.25
N CYS A 100 31.85 23.90 -13.85
CA CYS A 100 30.44 24.31 -13.80
C CYS A 100 29.51 23.26 -14.44
N ILE A 101 29.94 22.69 -15.59
CA ILE A 101 29.17 21.63 -16.25
C ILE A 101 29.13 20.36 -15.39
N ALA A 102 30.26 19.97 -14.78
CA ALA A 102 30.29 18.80 -13.87
C ALA A 102 29.39 18.99 -12.63
N VAL A 103 29.40 20.21 -12.06
CA VAL A 103 28.51 20.56 -10.95
C VAL A 103 27.04 20.56 -11.40
N ALA A 104 26.73 21.10 -12.56
CA ALA A 104 25.38 21.11 -13.10
C ALA A 104 24.85 19.69 -13.36
N ILE A 105 25.69 18.79 -13.91
CA ILE A 105 25.35 17.36 -14.09
C ILE A 105 25.17 16.69 -12.74
N GLY A 106 26.07 16.92 -11.79
CA GLY A 106 25.96 16.39 -10.42
C GLY A 106 24.70 16.85 -9.70
N CYS A 107 24.36 18.14 -9.79
CA CYS A 107 23.12 18.69 -9.25
C CYS A 107 21.88 18.12 -9.94
N SER A 108 21.91 17.99 -11.28
CA SER A 108 20.79 17.38 -12.01
C SER A 108 20.59 15.91 -11.64
N PHE A 109 21.69 15.17 -11.49
CA PHE A 109 21.63 13.77 -11.02
C PHE A 109 21.15 13.69 -9.57
N TYR A 110 21.62 14.58 -8.69
CA TYR A 110 21.19 14.65 -7.29
C TYR A 110 19.71 15.03 -7.16
N ILE A 111 19.25 16.01 -7.92
CA ILE A 111 17.82 16.38 -7.98
C ILE A 111 16.99 15.24 -8.56
N GLY A 112 17.47 14.59 -9.62
CA GLY A 112 16.82 13.39 -10.18
C GLY A 112 16.76 12.24 -9.18
N PHE A 113 17.81 12.03 -8.39
CA PHE A 113 17.85 11.02 -7.33
C PHE A 113 16.90 11.35 -6.16
N LEU A 114 16.81 12.62 -5.75
CA LEU A 114 15.86 13.05 -4.72
C LEU A 114 14.40 12.95 -5.18
N ASN A 115 14.13 13.24 -6.46
CA ASN A 115 12.79 13.17 -7.04
C ASN A 115 12.44 11.79 -7.62
N GLY A 116 13.45 10.95 -7.84
CA GLY A 116 13.34 9.61 -8.41
C GLY A 116 13.03 8.53 -7.36
N GLN A 117 12.21 8.84 -6.37
CA GLN A 117 11.61 7.77 -5.56
C GLN A 117 10.82 6.88 -6.53
N PRO A 118 11.09 5.57 -6.58
CA PRO A 118 10.30 4.68 -7.42
C PRO A 118 8.84 4.85 -7.01
N GLU A 119 8.00 5.29 -7.94
CA GLU A 119 6.56 5.29 -7.70
C GLU A 119 6.19 3.86 -7.35
N ALA A 120 5.82 3.63 -6.10
CA ALA A 120 5.38 2.31 -5.68
C ALA A 120 4.22 1.93 -6.60
N MET A 121 4.29 0.75 -7.21
CA MET A 121 3.26 0.29 -8.12
C MET A 121 1.91 0.31 -7.42
N PRO A 122 0.85 0.80 -8.08
CA PRO A 122 -0.48 0.80 -7.49
C PRO A 122 -0.87 -0.63 -7.13
N GLN A 123 -1.32 -0.83 -5.90
CA GLN A 123 -1.80 -2.13 -5.44
C GLN A 123 -3.29 -2.22 -5.73
N LEU A 124 -3.69 -3.29 -6.43
CA LEU A 124 -5.08 -3.58 -6.75
C LEU A 124 -5.54 -4.77 -5.90
N TYR A 125 -6.55 -4.55 -5.09
CA TYR A 125 -7.31 -5.59 -4.40
C TYR A 125 -8.62 -5.82 -5.14
N SER A 126 -8.93 -7.07 -5.45
CA SER A 126 -10.18 -7.45 -6.08
C SER A 126 -10.85 -8.54 -5.27
N ASN A 127 -12.09 -8.31 -4.86
CA ASN A 127 -12.92 -9.28 -4.16
C ASN A 127 -13.99 -9.84 -5.12
N LEU A 128 -13.79 -11.06 -5.55
CA LEU A 128 -14.69 -11.71 -6.53
C LEU A 128 -15.92 -12.34 -5.88
N SER A 129 -15.84 -12.72 -4.60
CA SER A 129 -16.96 -13.36 -3.91
C SER A 129 -16.86 -13.18 -2.39
N GLY A 130 -18.03 -13.08 -1.74
CA GLY A 130 -18.12 -12.93 -0.29
C GLY A 130 -17.70 -11.56 0.21
N LYS A 131 -17.19 -11.52 1.44
CA LYS A 131 -16.69 -10.32 2.10
C LYS A 131 -15.20 -10.48 2.39
N SER A 132 -14.39 -9.49 2.07
CA SER A 132 -12.98 -9.45 2.41
C SER A 132 -12.64 -8.18 3.19
N LYS A 133 -11.59 -8.25 4.01
CA LYS A 133 -11.06 -7.12 4.78
C LYS A 133 -9.64 -6.85 4.32
N VAL A 134 -9.34 -5.61 4.04
CA VAL A 134 -8.00 -5.11 3.67
C VAL A 134 -7.57 -4.10 4.73
N LEU A 135 -6.34 -4.24 5.22
CA LEU A 135 -5.67 -3.24 6.04
C LEU A 135 -4.74 -2.44 5.13
N LEU A 136 -4.98 -1.15 5.06
CA LEU A 136 -4.17 -0.23 4.26
C LEU A 136 -2.90 0.19 5.01
N PRO A 137 -1.86 0.68 4.31
CA PRO A 137 -0.59 1.07 4.93
C PRO A 137 -0.69 2.20 5.96
N ASP A 138 -1.73 3.04 5.88
CA ASP A 138 -2.02 4.12 6.83
C ASP A 138 -2.76 3.65 8.09
N GLY A 139 -3.04 2.35 8.22
CA GLY A 139 -3.80 1.76 9.31
C GLY A 139 -5.31 1.79 9.11
N SER A 140 -5.81 2.35 8.00
CA SER A 140 -7.23 2.32 7.66
C SER A 140 -7.67 0.90 7.31
N GLU A 141 -8.88 0.52 7.73
CA GLU A 141 -9.48 -0.78 7.46
C GLU A 141 -10.59 -0.63 6.40
N VAL A 142 -10.57 -1.48 5.39
CA VAL A 142 -11.57 -1.48 4.33
C VAL A 142 -12.20 -2.87 4.21
N TRP A 143 -13.50 -2.94 4.40
CA TRP A 143 -14.29 -4.14 4.07
C TRP A 143 -14.80 -4.00 2.64
N MET A 144 -14.55 -4.99 1.83
CA MET A 144 -14.96 -5.04 0.43
C MET A 144 -16.06 -6.07 0.25
N HIS A 145 -17.14 -5.65 -0.39
CA HIS A 145 -18.21 -6.54 -0.80
C HIS A 145 -17.83 -7.36 -2.05
N THR A 146 -18.69 -8.32 -2.42
CA THR A 146 -18.54 -9.09 -3.67
C THR A 146 -18.42 -8.14 -4.90
N GLU A 147 -17.55 -8.49 -5.85
CA GLU A 147 -17.27 -7.72 -7.08
C GLU A 147 -16.82 -6.28 -6.82
N THR A 148 -16.12 -6.09 -5.74
CA THR A 148 -15.51 -4.80 -5.40
C THR A 148 -14.04 -4.82 -5.74
N SER A 149 -13.56 -3.76 -6.35
CA SER A 149 -12.14 -3.50 -6.53
C SER A 149 -11.73 -2.23 -5.79
N LEU A 150 -10.59 -2.32 -5.13
CA LEU A 150 -9.94 -1.23 -4.41
C LEU A 150 -8.53 -1.08 -4.94
N GLN A 151 -8.20 0.08 -5.45
CA GLN A 151 -6.85 0.40 -5.90
C GLN A 151 -6.32 1.57 -5.10
N TYR A 152 -5.12 1.43 -4.53
CA TYR A 152 -4.41 2.54 -3.95
C TYR A 152 -3.01 2.66 -4.55
N GLY A 153 -2.56 3.90 -4.75
CA GLY A 153 -1.29 4.20 -5.39
C GLY A 153 -0.18 4.52 -4.40
N SER A 154 0.99 4.78 -4.94
CA SER A 154 2.21 5.20 -4.24
C SER A 154 2.06 6.51 -3.46
N GLN A 155 1.01 7.28 -3.72
CA GLN A 155 0.79 8.59 -3.09
C GLN A 155 0.15 8.51 -1.70
N MET A 156 -0.13 7.30 -1.21
CA MET A 156 -0.78 7.11 0.09
C MET A 156 0.04 7.64 1.29
N ASN A 157 1.32 7.95 1.10
CA ASN A 157 2.23 8.46 2.14
C ASN A 157 2.73 9.89 1.88
N LYS A 158 2.29 10.55 0.81
CA LYS A 158 2.66 11.94 0.52
C LYS A 158 1.67 12.90 1.20
N ASP A 159 1.13 13.84 0.48
CA ASP A 159 0.25 14.87 1.02
C ASP A 159 -1.22 14.41 1.12
N GLU A 160 -1.61 13.38 0.37
CA GLU A 160 -2.96 12.83 0.31
C GLU A 160 -2.93 11.29 0.33
N ARG A 161 -3.99 10.68 0.87
CA ARG A 161 -4.20 9.22 0.90
C ARG A 161 -5.30 8.86 -0.09
N ILE A 162 -4.93 8.55 -1.34
CA ILE A 162 -5.91 8.37 -2.42
C ILE A 162 -6.16 6.89 -2.68
N VAL A 163 -7.43 6.51 -2.73
CA VAL A 163 -7.90 5.18 -3.14
C VAL A 163 -8.98 5.30 -4.21
N ASN A 164 -8.96 4.42 -5.20
CA ASN A 164 -10.02 4.28 -6.20
C ASN A 164 -10.88 3.07 -5.84
N VAL A 165 -12.18 3.23 -5.86
CA VAL A 165 -13.14 2.17 -5.52
C VAL A 165 -14.15 1.98 -6.64
N THR A 166 -14.40 0.70 -6.94
CA THR A 166 -15.48 0.26 -7.83
C THR A 166 -16.20 -0.88 -7.13
N GLY A 167 -17.52 -0.80 -6.96
CA GLY A 167 -18.30 -1.75 -6.17
C GLY A 167 -18.75 -1.18 -4.84
N GLU A 168 -18.90 -2.02 -3.82
CA GLU A 168 -19.33 -1.59 -2.48
C GLU A 168 -18.26 -1.85 -1.43
N ALA A 169 -17.87 -0.80 -0.70
CA ALA A 169 -16.86 -0.86 0.34
C ALA A 169 -17.25 -0.03 1.57
N TYR A 170 -16.99 -0.59 2.74
CA TYR A 170 -17.10 0.09 4.02
C TYR A 170 -15.71 0.46 4.51
N PHE A 171 -15.53 1.70 4.90
CA PHE A 171 -14.28 2.27 5.35
C PHE A 171 -14.31 2.59 6.83
N ASP A 172 -13.29 2.20 7.56
CA ASP A 172 -12.93 2.71 8.88
C ASP A 172 -11.56 3.38 8.74
N VAL A 173 -11.58 4.68 8.48
CA VAL A 173 -10.39 5.44 8.12
C VAL A 173 -9.65 5.90 9.37
N ALA A 174 -8.36 5.60 9.44
CA ALA A 174 -7.48 6.08 10.49
C ALA A 174 -7.43 7.61 10.49
N HIS A 175 -7.58 8.21 11.69
CA HIS A 175 -7.63 9.67 11.82
C HIS A 175 -6.26 10.28 11.55
N ASP A 176 -6.24 11.24 10.61
CA ASP A 176 -5.09 12.06 10.29
C ASP A 176 -5.59 13.42 9.78
N ALA A 177 -5.42 14.46 10.60
CA ALA A 177 -5.91 15.81 10.30
C ALA A 177 -5.07 16.51 9.21
N ASP A 178 -3.80 16.14 9.08
CA ASP A 178 -2.85 16.77 8.16
C ASP A 178 -2.91 16.16 6.75
N LYS A 179 -3.36 14.90 6.65
CA LYS A 179 -3.41 14.15 5.39
C LYS A 179 -4.81 13.61 5.11
N PRO A 180 -5.58 14.26 4.25
CA PRO A 180 -6.92 13.80 3.89
C PRO A 180 -6.87 12.43 3.23
N PHE A 181 -7.87 11.61 3.54
CA PHE A 181 -8.13 10.34 2.86
C PHE A 181 -9.20 10.57 1.80
N ILE A 182 -8.91 10.21 0.56
CA ILE A 182 -9.75 10.52 -0.58
C ILE A 182 -10.17 9.23 -1.26
N VAL A 183 -11.47 8.95 -1.26
CA VAL A 183 -12.03 7.87 -2.06
C VAL A 183 -12.52 8.44 -3.39
N GLN A 184 -11.95 7.97 -4.47
CA GLN A 184 -12.36 8.33 -5.83
C GLN A 184 -13.30 7.26 -6.38
N THR A 185 -14.43 7.70 -6.88
CA THR A 185 -15.40 6.92 -7.63
C THR A 185 -15.68 7.59 -8.96
N GLU A 186 -16.50 6.98 -9.81
CA GLU A 186 -16.92 7.59 -11.06
C GLU A 186 -17.75 8.86 -10.82
N GLY A 187 -17.18 10.03 -11.16
CA GLY A 187 -17.82 11.34 -11.06
C GLY A 187 -17.86 11.98 -9.66
N MET A 188 -17.26 11.37 -8.64
CA MET A 188 -17.27 11.92 -7.28
C MET A 188 -15.99 11.61 -6.50
N ARG A 189 -15.49 12.61 -5.77
CA ARG A 189 -14.44 12.47 -4.76
C ARG A 189 -15.04 12.58 -3.37
N ILE A 190 -14.64 11.72 -2.47
CA ILE A 190 -15.10 11.63 -1.10
C ILE A 190 -13.90 11.90 -0.21
N VAL A 191 -13.89 13.05 0.48
CA VAL A 191 -12.75 13.51 1.28
C VAL A 191 -13.06 13.38 2.75
N VAL A 192 -12.19 12.69 3.50
CA VAL A 192 -12.35 12.45 4.95
C VAL A 192 -11.01 12.55 5.69
N HIS A 193 -11.05 12.74 7.02
CA HIS A 193 -9.84 12.82 7.87
C HIS A 193 -9.80 11.76 8.98
N GLY A 194 -10.82 10.93 9.09
CA GLY A 194 -10.98 9.88 10.12
C GLY A 194 -12.46 9.63 10.33
N THR A 195 -13.01 8.69 9.58
CA THR A 195 -14.45 8.61 9.33
C THR A 195 -14.84 7.18 9.05
N LYS A 196 -16.03 6.78 9.53
CA LYS A 196 -16.64 5.49 9.19
C LYS A 196 -17.80 5.72 8.25
N PHE A 197 -17.73 5.16 7.05
CA PHE A 197 -18.72 5.36 6.01
C PHE A 197 -18.77 4.19 5.02
N ASN A 198 -19.90 4.05 4.35
CA ASN A 198 -20.10 3.07 3.29
C ASN A 198 -20.19 3.78 1.93
N VAL A 199 -19.58 3.20 0.92
CA VAL A 199 -19.65 3.65 -0.48
C VAL A 199 -20.19 2.51 -1.32
N ASP A 200 -21.28 2.76 -2.06
CA ASP A 200 -21.86 1.85 -3.05
C ASP A 200 -21.75 2.49 -4.43
N ALA A 201 -20.76 2.06 -5.20
CA ALA A 201 -20.38 2.60 -6.49
C ALA A 201 -20.22 1.49 -7.56
N PHE A 202 -21.19 0.58 -7.65
CA PHE A 202 -21.15 -0.50 -8.65
C PHE A 202 -21.16 0.05 -10.08
N PRO A 203 -20.35 -0.54 -10.98
CA PRO A 203 -20.40 -0.24 -12.41
C PRO A 203 -21.79 -0.54 -12.96
N GLY A 204 -22.29 0.35 -13.81
CA GLY A 204 -23.62 0.20 -14.40
C GLY A 204 -24.79 0.63 -13.50
N SER A 205 -24.58 0.91 -12.22
CA SER A 205 -25.57 1.60 -11.40
C SER A 205 -25.70 3.05 -11.85
N GLU A 206 -26.91 3.58 -11.93
CA GLU A 206 -27.13 5.00 -12.24
C GLU A 206 -26.72 5.91 -11.06
N ASN A 207 -26.68 5.35 -9.85
CA ASN A 207 -26.43 6.09 -8.63
C ASN A 207 -25.19 5.57 -7.91
N THR A 208 -24.44 6.48 -7.32
CA THR A 208 -23.44 6.22 -6.29
C THR A 208 -24.02 6.66 -4.95
N LEU A 209 -23.96 5.81 -3.92
CA LEU A 209 -24.44 6.13 -2.57
C LEU A 209 -23.27 6.22 -1.62
N VAL A 210 -23.33 7.22 -0.72
CA VAL A 210 -22.36 7.38 0.37
C VAL A 210 -23.13 7.56 1.66
N SER A 211 -22.97 6.63 2.61
CA SER A 211 -23.68 6.65 3.90
C SER A 211 -22.69 6.90 5.03
N LEU A 212 -22.87 7.98 5.78
CA LEU A 212 -21.95 8.39 6.84
C LEU A 212 -22.41 7.85 8.21
N VAL A 213 -21.58 7.01 8.81
CA VAL A 213 -21.82 6.41 10.14
C VAL A 213 -21.24 7.29 11.25
N GLU A 214 -19.97 7.67 11.14
CA GLU A 214 -19.23 8.42 12.16
C GLU A 214 -18.23 9.37 11.52
N GLY A 215 -18.06 10.57 12.10
CA GLY A 215 -17.10 11.58 11.62
C GLY A 215 -17.72 12.59 10.69
N SER A 216 -17.01 13.00 9.64
CA SER A 216 -17.45 13.95 8.63
C SER A 216 -16.96 13.57 7.24
N VAL A 217 -17.77 13.81 6.24
CA VAL A 217 -17.48 13.56 4.83
C VAL A 217 -17.70 14.82 4.02
N SER A 218 -16.74 15.20 3.19
CA SER A 218 -16.92 16.17 2.11
C SER A 218 -17.04 15.42 0.80
N LEU A 219 -18.12 15.64 0.08
CA LEU A 219 -18.38 15.13 -1.26
C LEU A 219 -18.09 16.22 -2.28
N GLU A 220 -17.22 15.92 -3.22
CA GLU A 220 -16.82 16.82 -4.30
C GLU A 220 -17.23 16.21 -5.64
N THR A 221 -18.06 16.92 -6.39
CA THR A 221 -18.46 16.57 -7.76
C THR A 221 -18.06 17.71 -8.69
N GLU A 222 -18.21 17.52 -9.99
CA GLU A 222 -17.95 18.59 -10.97
C GLU A 222 -18.89 19.79 -10.80
N THR A 223 -20.08 19.59 -10.24
CA THR A 223 -21.15 20.61 -10.16
C THR A 223 -21.28 21.24 -8.78
N GLU A 224 -21.02 20.49 -7.71
CA GLU A 224 -21.24 20.97 -6.34
C GLU A 224 -20.40 20.23 -5.31
N ASN A 225 -20.21 20.88 -4.16
CA ASN A 225 -19.59 20.29 -2.97
C ASN A 225 -20.62 20.23 -1.84
N ARG A 226 -20.67 19.09 -1.14
CA ARG A 226 -21.60 18.85 -0.03
C ARG A 226 -20.89 18.19 1.15
N PHE A 227 -21.35 18.55 2.34
CA PHE A 227 -20.93 17.91 3.58
C PHE A 227 -22.02 17.00 4.10
N LEU A 228 -21.63 15.78 4.52
CA LEU A 228 -22.51 14.86 5.22
C LEU A 228 -22.29 14.93 6.72
N LYS A 229 -23.37 14.72 7.45
CA LYS A 229 -23.38 14.52 8.90
C LYS A 229 -23.68 13.05 9.21
N PRO A 230 -23.25 12.54 10.37
CA PRO A 230 -23.62 11.18 10.78
C PRO A 230 -25.13 10.94 10.71
N GLY A 231 -25.52 9.80 10.13
CA GLY A 231 -26.91 9.44 9.88
C GLY A 231 -27.47 9.94 8.56
N GLU A 232 -26.65 10.52 7.68
CA GLU A 232 -27.06 10.98 6.35
C GLU A 232 -26.48 10.06 5.25
N THR A 233 -27.26 9.89 4.19
CA THR A 233 -26.87 9.22 2.96
C THR A 233 -26.97 10.21 1.79
N ALA A 234 -25.89 10.31 1.03
CA ALA A 234 -25.88 11.02 -0.24
C ALA A 234 -26.11 10.05 -1.40
N THR A 235 -26.94 10.46 -2.32
CA THR A 235 -27.18 9.76 -3.61
C THR A 235 -26.73 10.67 -4.73
N PHE A 236 -25.66 10.28 -5.42
CA PHE A 236 -25.18 10.96 -6.63
C PHE A 236 -25.68 10.23 -7.86
N ASN A 237 -26.47 10.91 -8.69
CA ASN A 237 -26.90 10.37 -9.98
C ASN A 237 -25.89 10.71 -11.07
N ARG A 238 -25.26 9.68 -11.64
CA ARG A 238 -24.17 9.81 -12.61
C ARG A 238 -24.63 10.36 -13.98
N LYS A 239 -25.92 10.18 -14.32
CA LYS A 239 -26.47 10.68 -15.58
C LYS A 239 -26.85 12.15 -15.52
N THR A 240 -27.48 12.54 -14.40
CA THR A 240 -27.96 13.91 -14.23
C THR A 240 -26.96 14.80 -13.51
N LEU A 241 -25.86 14.22 -12.99
CA LEU A 241 -24.83 14.87 -12.17
C LEU A 241 -25.41 15.61 -10.95
N THR A 242 -26.52 15.08 -10.39
CA THR A 242 -27.19 15.67 -9.24
C THR A 242 -26.88 14.90 -7.97
N LEU A 243 -26.65 15.65 -6.88
CA LEU A 243 -26.35 15.11 -5.57
C LEU A 243 -27.50 15.42 -4.60
N LYS A 244 -28.08 14.38 -4.01
CA LYS A 244 -29.17 14.48 -3.04
C LYS A 244 -28.72 13.92 -1.71
N VAL A 245 -28.98 14.65 -0.62
CA VAL A 245 -28.62 14.23 0.74
C VAL A 245 -29.91 14.07 1.55
N GLU A 246 -30.06 12.89 2.18
CA GLU A 246 -31.23 12.57 3.00
C GLU A 246 -30.78 11.87 4.29
N LYS A 247 -31.59 11.98 5.35
CA LYS A 247 -31.42 11.14 6.55
C LYS A 247 -31.84 9.71 6.23
N ASP A 248 -30.98 8.76 6.55
CA ASP A 248 -31.26 7.33 6.34
C ASP A 248 -30.71 6.49 7.49
N ASP A 249 -31.10 5.22 7.54
CA ASP A 249 -30.51 4.23 8.45
C ASP A 249 -29.14 3.77 7.92
N VAL A 250 -28.12 4.61 8.16
CA VAL A 250 -26.73 4.34 7.72
C VAL A 250 -26.14 3.07 8.33
N HIS A 251 -26.65 2.63 9.49
CA HIS A 251 -26.25 1.38 10.10
C HIS A 251 -26.77 0.17 9.29
N PHE A 252 -27.91 0.34 8.66
CA PHE A 252 -28.43 -0.66 7.73
C PHE A 252 -27.56 -0.76 6.49
N ALA A 253 -27.22 0.37 5.85
CA ALA A 253 -26.38 0.42 4.65
C ALA A 253 -24.98 -0.19 4.90
N SER A 254 -24.46 -0.10 6.11
CA SER A 254 -23.14 -0.63 6.50
C SER A 254 -23.20 -1.99 7.22
N SER A 255 -24.39 -2.54 7.47
CA SER A 255 -24.57 -3.78 8.30
C SER A 255 -23.89 -5.01 7.70
N TRP A 256 -23.75 -5.07 6.37
CA TRP A 256 -23.05 -6.16 5.68
C TRP A 256 -21.56 -6.26 6.07
N ALA A 257 -20.92 -5.15 6.42
CA ALA A 257 -19.53 -5.12 6.88
C ALA A 257 -19.37 -5.76 8.27
N ASN A 258 -20.43 -5.75 9.08
CA ASN A 258 -20.45 -6.33 10.41
C ASN A 258 -20.74 -7.84 10.38
N THR A 259 -20.60 -8.49 11.53
CA THR A 259 -20.90 -9.92 11.68
C THR A 259 -22.41 -10.19 11.76
N GLN A 260 -23.19 -9.17 12.15
CA GLN A 260 -24.63 -9.28 12.33
C GLN A 260 -25.33 -8.28 11.39
N LEU A 261 -26.35 -8.78 10.67
CA LEU A 261 -27.24 -7.93 9.87
C LEU A 261 -28.37 -7.45 10.79
N VAL A 262 -28.53 -6.16 10.91
CA VAL A 262 -29.56 -5.55 11.73
C VAL A 262 -30.55 -4.82 10.83
N PHE A 263 -31.79 -5.26 10.81
CA PHE A 263 -32.87 -4.63 10.05
C PHE A 263 -33.81 -3.93 11.01
N ARG A 264 -33.88 -2.60 10.95
CA ARG A 264 -34.79 -1.81 11.74
C ARG A 264 -35.79 -1.08 10.84
N ASN A 265 -37.09 -1.24 11.12
CA ASN A 265 -38.19 -0.52 10.43
C ASN A 265 -38.17 -0.62 8.88
N ARG A 266 -37.67 -1.74 8.34
CA ARG A 266 -37.64 -2.02 6.89
C ARG A 266 -38.70 -3.02 6.51
N SER A 267 -39.29 -2.84 5.32
CA SER A 267 -40.22 -3.82 4.79
C SER A 267 -39.50 -5.12 4.45
N LEU A 268 -40.20 -6.27 4.56
CA LEU A 268 -39.65 -7.56 4.15
C LEU A 268 -39.22 -7.54 2.69
N GLY A 269 -39.92 -6.82 1.81
CA GLY A 269 -39.57 -6.65 0.40
C GLY A 269 -38.24 -5.94 0.21
N ASP A 270 -37.92 -4.90 0.99
CA ASP A 270 -36.64 -4.18 0.94
C ASP A 270 -35.51 -5.04 1.50
N ILE A 271 -35.76 -5.78 2.55
CA ILE A 271 -34.81 -6.75 3.11
C ILE A 271 -34.48 -7.82 2.05
N CYS A 272 -35.48 -8.38 1.39
CA CYS A 272 -35.29 -9.38 0.33
C CYS A 272 -34.51 -8.83 -0.86
N LYS A 273 -34.79 -7.59 -1.29
CA LYS A 273 -34.03 -6.94 -2.37
C LYS A 273 -32.57 -6.77 -1.99
N LEU A 274 -32.31 -6.33 -0.76
CA LEU A 274 -30.95 -6.11 -0.29
C LEU A 274 -30.17 -7.42 -0.15
N LEU A 275 -30.79 -8.45 0.44
CA LEU A 275 -30.19 -9.79 0.55
C LEU A 275 -29.93 -10.40 -0.84
N SER A 276 -30.86 -10.19 -1.80
CA SER A 276 -30.65 -10.59 -3.20
C SER A 276 -29.44 -9.90 -3.82
N LYS A 277 -29.26 -8.62 -3.54
CA LYS A 277 -28.10 -7.84 -4.00
C LYS A 277 -26.82 -8.35 -3.35
N TRP A 278 -26.76 -8.47 -2.03
CA TRP A 278 -25.57 -8.81 -1.29
C TRP A 278 -25.08 -10.25 -1.48
N TYR A 279 -26.02 -11.21 -1.53
CA TYR A 279 -25.70 -12.63 -1.64
C TYR A 279 -25.90 -13.19 -3.06
N ARG A 280 -26.35 -12.36 -4.02
CA ARG A 280 -26.69 -12.77 -5.38
C ARG A 280 -27.64 -13.94 -5.47
N ILE A 281 -28.54 -14.03 -4.52
CA ILE A 281 -29.59 -15.04 -4.48
C ILE A 281 -30.90 -14.42 -4.92
N LYS A 282 -31.70 -15.18 -5.69
CA LYS A 282 -33.06 -14.76 -6.01
C LYS A 282 -33.94 -15.00 -4.79
N THR A 283 -34.26 -13.94 -4.04
CA THR A 283 -35.22 -14.02 -2.93
C THR A 283 -36.62 -13.77 -3.45
N VAL A 284 -37.59 -14.57 -3.01
CA VAL A 284 -39.01 -14.44 -3.33
C VAL A 284 -39.76 -14.29 -2.04
N SER A 285 -40.52 -13.21 -1.90
CA SER A 285 -41.44 -13.02 -0.78
C SER A 285 -42.84 -13.42 -1.22
N TYR A 286 -43.43 -14.38 -0.54
CA TYR A 286 -44.83 -14.78 -0.73
C TYR A 286 -45.71 -14.01 0.27
N THR A 287 -46.65 -13.24 -0.25
CA THR A 287 -47.58 -12.46 0.58
C THR A 287 -48.71 -13.28 1.21
N HIS A 288 -48.84 -14.56 0.84
CA HIS A 288 -49.80 -15.48 1.43
C HIS A 288 -49.11 -16.76 1.87
N LEU A 289 -48.92 -16.88 3.17
CA LEU A 289 -48.71 -18.16 3.85
C LEU A 289 -50.12 -18.70 4.17
N THR A 290 -50.67 -19.50 3.30
CA THR A 290 -51.78 -20.39 3.69
C THR A 290 -51.12 -21.53 4.48
N LEU A 291 -51.26 -21.52 5.80
CA LEU A 291 -50.99 -22.71 6.60
C LEU A 291 -51.94 -23.81 6.16
N PRO A 292 -51.48 -25.05 5.89
CA PRO A 292 -52.39 -26.15 5.61
C PRO A 292 -53.20 -26.35 6.91
N THR A 293 -54.51 -26.11 6.81
CA THR A 293 -55.48 -26.52 7.84
C THR A 293 -55.55 -28.03 7.80
N THR A 294 -55.04 -28.69 8.83
CA THR A 294 -55.28 -30.11 9.12
C THR A 294 -56.67 -30.30 9.66
#